data_11888caa47d34c0ca53f6bdd1337f1b6
#
_entry.id   11888caa47d34c0ca53f6bdd1337f1b6
#
_cell.length_a   1.000
_cell.length_b   1.000
_cell.length_c   1.000
_cell.angle_alpha   90.00
_cell.angle_beta   90.00
_cell.angle_gamma   90.00
#
_symmetry.space_group_name_H-M   'P 1'
#
loop_
_entity.id
_entity.type
_entity.pdbx_description
1 polymer ?
#
loop_
_entity_poly.entity_id
_entity_poly.type
_entity_poly.pdbx_seq_one_letter_code
_entity_poly.pdbx_strand_id
1 'polypeptide(L)'
;SGYQGVEIAPFTLKDDPREISEKEAEEIGKDAASSGLEVVGLHWLLVKPSWLHLTTNDNLLRKDTIIFGKHLVQICAAMGGKVMVWGSPQQRNISPDWDRNEAKKRAADVLSNISEKAQELGVTIAMEPLAKKETNFLNSAEETIDLIKLVDSPACQLHLDVKAMSDETKSIPEIIKDSHNYIAHFHANDPNLRGPGTGDVKYEPIVDALRSIEYDKYISVEV
;
A
#
# COMPACT_ATOMS: atom_id res chain seq x y z
N SER A 1 -18.62 8.02 -14.71
CA SER A 1 -18.48 6.65 -14.16
C SER A 1 -19.00 6.58 -12.70
N GLY A 2 -19.08 7.69 -11.98
CA GLY A 2 -19.47 7.75 -10.57
C GLY A 2 -18.32 7.56 -9.58
N TYR A 3 -17.10 7.34 -10.04
CA TYR A 3 -15.90 7.36 -9.18
C TYR A 3 -15.59 8.79 -8.73
N GLN A 4 -15.08 8.92 -7.50
CA GLN A 4 -14.74 10.18 -6.86
C GLN A 4 -13.23 10.41 -6.80
N GLY A 5 -12.43 9.34 -6.93
CA GLY A 5 -10.99 9.40 -6.83
C GLY A 5 -10.29 8.43 -7.76
N VAL A 6 -8.98 8.62 -7.88
CA VAL A 6 -8.07 7.76 -8.67
C VAL A 6 -6.80 7.48 -7.85
N GLU A 7 -6.32 6.27 -7.96
CA GLU A 7 -4.98 5.89 -7.50
C GLU A 7 -4.05 5.75 -8.71
N ILE A 8 -2.81 6.15 -8.52
CA ILE A 8 -1.85 6.26 -9.61
C ILE A 8 -0.67 5.31 -9.33
N ALA A 9 -0.35 4.48 -10.33
CA ALA A 9 0.90 3.73 -10.33
C ALA A 9 2.02 4.62 -10.90
N PRO A 10 3.06 4.99 -10.13
CA PRO A 10 4.05 5.99 -10.57
C PRO A 10 4.73 5.69 -11.90
N PHE A 11 4.96 4.40 -12.18
CA PHE A 11 5.60 3.96 -13.43
C PHE A 11 4.73 4.19 -14.69
N THR A 12 3.45 4.50 -14.53
CA THR A 12 2.57 4.86 -15.66
C THR A 12 2.75 6.31 -16.09
N LEU A 13 3.33 7.14 -15.23
CA LEU A 13 3.62 8.54 -15.50
C LEU A 13 5.00 8.72 -16.16
N LYS A 14 6.02 8.01 -15.65
CA LYS A 14 7.37 7.96 -16.21
C LYS A 14 7.99 6.57 -16.04
N ASP A 15 8.84 6.18 -16.97
CA ASP A 15 9.58 4.91 -16.88
C ASP A 15 10.45 4.82 -15.62
N ASP A 16 11.04 5.93 -15.20
CA ASP A 16 11.68 6.07 -13.91
C ASP A 16 10.92 7.10 -13.06
N PRO A 17 10.16 6.68 -12.05
CA PRO A 17 9.40 7.60 -11.20
C PRO A 17 10.26 8.61 -10.43
N ARG A 18 11.59 8.40 -10.32
CA ARG A 18 12.51 9.38 -9.72
C ARG A 18 12.62 10.68 -10.52
N GLU A 19 12.22 10.65 -11.80
CA GLU A 19 12.23 11.81 -12.68
C GLU A 19 10.95 12.65 -12.57
N ILE A 20 9.95 12.23 -11.80
CA ILE A 20 8.73 13.01 -11.57
C ILE A 20 9.07 14.14 -10.60
N SER A 21 9.01 15.37 -11.07
CA SER A 21 9.18 16.55 -10.22
C SER A 21 7.92 16.85 -9.41
N GLU A 22 8.07 17.53 -8.27
CA GLU A 22 6.91 18.00 -7.48
C GLU A 22 5.98 18.89 -8.31
N LYS A 23 6.51 19.72 -9.21
CA LYS A 23 5.71 20.56 -10.09
C LYS A 23 4.86 19.74 -11.06
N GLU A 24 5.42 18.70 -11.67
CA GLU A 24 4.65 17.77 -12.52
C GLU A 24 3.59 17.04 -11.72
N ALA A 25 3.90 16.63 -10.49
CA ALA A 25 2.95 16.01 -9.58
C ALA A 25 1.79 16.96 -9.23
N GLU A 26 2.06 18.22 -8.94
CA GLU A 26 1.01 19.25 -8.74
C GLU A 26 0.12 19.43 -9.97
N GLU A 27 0.70 19.42 -11.19
CA GLU A 27 -0.05 19.52 -12.43
C GLU A 27 -0.99 18.32 -12.61
N ILE A 28 -0.52 17.09 -12.32
CA ILE A 28 -1.34 15.88 -12.36
C ILE A 28 -2.51 15.98 -11.36
N GLY A 29 -2.27 16.46 -10.15
CA GLY A 29 -3.33 16.70 -9.18
C GLY A 29 -4.40 17.68 -9.66
N LYS A 30 -3.98 18.77 -10.32
CA LYS A 30 -4.88 19.76 -10.92
C LYS A 30 -5.69 19.17 -12.08
N ASP A 31 -5.07 18.34 -12.92
CA ASP A 31 -5.74 17.66 -14.03
C ASP A 31 -6.81 16.67 -13.54
N ALA A 32 -6.51 15.91 -12.49
CA ALA A 32 -7.49 15.05 -11.84
C ALA A 32 -8.66 15.87 -11.30
N ALA A 33 -8.39 16.95 -10.58
CA ALA A 33 -9.41 17.84 -10.00
C ALA A 33 -10.28 18.49 -11.11
N SER A 34 -9.68 18.91 -12.23
CA SER A 34 -10.40 19.46 -13.37
C SER A 34 -11.35 18.45 -14.03
N SER A 35 -11.04 17.14 -13.86
CA SER A 35 -11.86 16.02 -14.31
C SER A 35 -12.90 15.57 -13.28
N GLY A 36 -13.00 16.27 -12.15
CA GLY A 36 -13.90 15.93 -11.03
C GLY A 36 -13.46 14.73 -10.21
N LEU A 37 -12.16 14.43 -10.18
CA LEU A 37 -11.58 13.34 -9.41
C LEU A 37 -10.57 13.88 -8.39
N GLU A 38 -10.44 13.20 -7.25
CA GLU A 38 -9.34 13.41 -6.30
C GLU A 38 -8.23 12.37 -6.57
N VAL A 39 -6.97 12.75 -6.43
CA VAL A 39 -5.90 11.77 -6.31
C VAL A 39 -5.94 11.21 -4.90
N VAL A 40 -6.38 9.95 -4.75
CA VAL A 40 -6.43 9.25 -3.46
C VAL A 40 -5.01 8.96 -2.97
N GLY A 41 -4.18 8.46 -3.87
CA GLY A 41 -2.80 8.12 -3.55
C GLY A 41 -2.07 7.37 -4.66
N LEU A 42 -1.01 6.70 -4.24
CA LEU A 42 -0.15 5.91 -5.12
C LEU A 42 -0.23 4.42 -4.74
N HIS A 43 -0.12 3.55 -5.75
CA HIS A 43 0.01 2.11 -5.57
C HIS A 43 1.09 1.52 -6.51
N TRP A 44 1.41 0.21 -6.38
CA TRP A 44 2.42 -0.48 -7.19
C TRP A 44 3.79 0.23 -7.17
N LEU A 45 4.23 0.63 -6.00
CA LEU A 45 5.30 1.61 -5.77
C LEU A 45 6.67 1.18 -6.29
N LEU A 46 7.04 -0.12 -6.14
CA LEU A 46 8.36 -0.63 -6.46
C LEU A 46 8.41 -1.46 -7.76
N VAL A 47 7.43 -1.30 -8.66
CA VAL A 47 7.48 -1.95 -9.98
C VAL A 47 8.64 -1.40 -10.81
N LYS A 48 8.87 -0.08 -10.69
CA LYS A 48 10.03 0.59 -11.26
C LYS A 48 10.55 1.65 -10.28
N PRO A 49 11.85 1.72 -10.08
CA PRO A 49 12.87 0.76 -10.55
C PRO A 49 12.79 -0.56 -9.79
N SER A 50 12.82 -1.69 -10.50
CA SER A 50 12.53 -3.03 -9.96
C SER A 50 13.63 -3.62 -9.06
N TRP A 51 14.80 -2.97 -9.00
CA TRP A 51 15.92 -3.40 -8.18
C TRP A 51 15.85 -2.95 -6.71
N LEU A 52 14.97 -2.00 -6.37
CA LEU A 52 14.74 -1.58 -4.99
C LEU A 52 14.12 -2.72 -4.17
N HIS A 53 14.39 -2.75 -2.86
CA HIS A 53 13.99 -3.90 -2.06
C HIS A 53 13.82 -3.57 -0.58
N LEU A 54 12.66 -3.94 -0.01
CA LEU A 54 12.27 -3.62 1.36
C LEU A 54 13.07 -4.39 2.43
N THR A 55 13.34 -5.68 2.20
CA THR A 55 13.93 -6.59 3.19
C THR A 55 15.43 -6.86 2.98
N THR A 56 16.05 -6.20 1.99
CA THR A 56 17.44 -6.46 1.57
C THR A 56 18.46 -6.35 2.72
N ASN A 57 19.47 -7.20 2.69
CA ASN A 57 20.64 -7.11 3.58
C ASN A 57 21.73 -6.15 3.05
N ASP A 58 21.61 -5.67 1.81
CA ASP A 58 22.50 -4.65 1.24
C ASP A 58 22.16 -3.27 1.80
N ASN A 59 23.12 -2.67 2.52
CA ASN A 59 22.95 -1.37 3.15
C ASN A 59 22.81 -0.21 2.15
N LEU A 60 23.45 -0.29 0.98
CA LEU A 60 23.35 0.75 -0.05
C LEU A 60 21.98 0.68 -0.71
N LEU A 61 21.57 -0.52 -1.08
CA LEU A 61 20.25 -0.74 -1.66
C LEU A 61 19.11 -0.33 -0.70
N ARG A 62 19.27 -0.56 0.62
CA ARG A 62 18.32 -0.07 1.62
C ARG A 62 18.22 1.45 1.64
N LYS A 63 19.36 2.14 1.60
CA LYS A 63 19.39 3.62 1.53
C LYS A 63 18.70 4.14 0.28
N ASP A 64 18.96 3.52 -0.87
CA ASP A 64 18.31 3.90 -2.12
C ASP A 64 16.80 3.67 -2.07
N THR A 65 16.36 2.56 -1.43
CA THR A 65 14.93 2.29 -1.21
C THR A 65 14.27 3.34 -0.32
N ILE A 66 14.96 3.79 0.73
CA ILE A 66 14.50 4.88 1.61
C ILE A 66 14.40 6.20 0.83
N ILE A 67 15.43 6.57 0.07
CA ILE A 67 15.44 7.81 -0.73
C ILE A 67 14.29 7.80 -1.73
N PHE A 68 14.09 6.68 -2.42
CA PHE A 68 12.98 6.53 -3.36
C PHE A 68 11.62 6.61 -2.67
N GLY A 69 11.44 5.94 -1.54
CA GLY A 69 10.20 6.00 -0.77
C GLY A 69 9.87 7.42 -0.30
N LYS A 70 10.87 8.18 0.17
CA LYS A 70 10.70 9.60 0.54
C LYS A 70 10.32 10.47 -0.66
N HIS A 71 10.90 10.21 -1.82
CA HIS A 71 10.51 10.87 -3.07
C HIS A 71 9.06 10.56 -3.46
N LEU A 72 8.63 9.30 -3.37
CA LEU A 72 7.24 8.94 -3.63
C LEU A 72 6.27 9.64 -2.66
N VAL A 73 6.63 9.80 -1.40
CA VAL A 73 5.84 10.59 -0.43
C VAL A 73 5.69 12.04 -0.88
N GLN A 74 6.77 12.67 -1.37
CA GLN A 74 6.74 14.05 -1.84
C GLN A 74 5.82 14.22 -3.05
N ILE A 75 5.96 13.38 -4.08
CA ILE A 75 5.09 13.46 -5.27
C ILE A 75 3.63 13.07 -4.96
N CYS A 76 3.40 12.11 -4.06
CA CYS A 76 2.05 11.77 -3.60
C CYS A 76 1.38 12.99 -2.95
N ALA A 77 2.06 13.64 -2.01
CA ALA A 77 1.55 14.85 -1.36
C ALA A 77 1.33 16.00 -2.34
N ALA A 78 2.25 16.22 -3.29
CA ALA A 78 2.14 17.26 -4.32
C ALA A 78 0.94 17.05 -5.25
N MET A 79 0.57 15.79 -5.55
CA MET A 79 -0.65 15.44 -6.27
C MET A 79 -1.93 15.66 -5.45
N GLY A 80 -1.83 15.90 -4.14
CA GLY A 80 -2.97 15.93 -3.21
C GLY A 80 -3.31 14.57 -2.59
N GLY A 81 -2.56 13.51 -2.94
CA GLY A 81 -2.75 12.15 -2.43
C GLY A 81 -2.44 12.02 -0.93
N LYS A 82 -3.10 11.08 -0.28
CA LYS A 82 -2.99 10.85 1.17
C LYS A 82 -2.54 9.45 1.54
N VAL A 83 -2.49 8.53 0.58
CA VAL A 83 -2.18 7.11 0.80
C VAL A 83 -1.13 6.63 -0.19
N MET A 84 -0.22 5.79 0.28
CA MET A 84 0.71 5.04 -0.56
C MET A 84 0.57 3.55 -0.23
N VAL A 85 -0.04 2.78 -1.13
CA VAL A 85 -0.22 1.34 -0.97
C VAL A 85 1.09 0.61 -1.28
N TRP A 86 1.69 0.04 -0.24
CA TRP A 86 2.96 -0.69 -0.34
C TRP A 86 2.73 -2.20 -0.49
N GLY A 87 2.41 -2.61 -1.73
CA GLY A 87 2.01 -3.95 -2.10
C GLY A 87 2.96 -4.69 -3.05
N SER A 88 4.12 -4.14 -3.41
CA SER A 88 5.03 -4.74 -4.41
C SER A 88 5.58 -6.09 -3.96
N PRO A 89 5.19 -7.23 -4.58
CA PRO A 89 5.50 -8.58 -4.07
C PRO A 89 6.98 -8.95 -4.21
N GLN A 90 7.58 -8.71 -5.38
CA GLN A 90 8.95 -9.13 -5.67
C GLN A 90 9.97 -8.40 -4.80
N GLN A 91 9.73 -7.13 -4.52
CA GLN A 91 10.63 -6.23 -3.82
C GLN A 91 10.53 -6.34 -2.29
N ARG A 92 9.87 -7.38 -1.77
CA ARG A 92 9.82 -7.69 -0.34
C ARG A 92 10.22 -9.11 0.01
N ASN A 93 10.45 -9.99 -0.99
CA ASN A 93 10.77 -11.38 -0.75
C ASN A 93 12.03 -11.55 0.12
N ILE A 94 11.95 -12.44 1.09
CA ILE A 94 13.09 -12.82 1.93
C ILE A 94 13.86 -13.92 1.21
N SER A 95 15.15 -13.69 0.95
CA SER A 95 16.03 -14.71 0.40
C SER A 95 16.14 -15.91 1.36
N PRO A 96 16.25 -17.16 0.85
CA PRO A 96 16.36 -18.37 1.69
C PRO A 96 17.50 -18.33 2.73
N ASP A 97 18.58 -17.61 2.44
CA ASP A 97 19.77 -17.46 3.29
C ASP A 97 19.63 -16.33 4.32
N TRP A 98 18.54 -15.57 4.31
CA TRP A 98 18.36 -14.47 5.25
C TRP A 98 17.54 -14.91 6.46
N ASP A 99 17.98 -14.49 7.64
CA ASP A 99 17.16 -14.62 8.83
C ASP A 99 15.89 -13.77 8.70
N ARG A 100 14.72 -14.39 8.94
CA ARG A 100 13.41 -13.77 8.76
C ARG A 100 13.19 -12.61 9.73
N ASN A 101 13.68 -12.73 10.98
CA ASN A 101 13.51 -11.68 11.97
C ASN A 101 14.39 -10.47 11.62
N GLU A 102 15.62 -10.70 11.16
CA GLU A 102 16.48 -9.62 10.70
C GLU A 102 15.93 -8.97 9.43
N ALA A 103 15.34 -9.73 8.51
CA ALA A 103 14.65 -9.19 7.34
C ALA A 103 13.46 -8.30 7.74
N LYS A 104 12.67 -8.72 8.75
CA LYS A 104 11.57 -7.93 9.31
C LYS A 104 12.09 -6.63 9.94
N LYS A 105 13.19 -6.67 10.69
CA LYS A 105 13.82 -5.45 11.25
C LYS A 105 14.30 -4.49 10.18
N ARG A 106 14.90 -5.01 9.10
CA ARG A 106 15.32 -4.19 7.95
C ARG A 106 14.15 -3.51 7.26
N ALA A 107 13.04 -4.24 7.08
CA ALA A 107 11.80 -3.67 6.54
C ALA A 107 11.25 -2.56 7.46
N ALA A 108 11.26 -2.78 8.77
CA ALA A 108 10.84 -1.78 9.74
C ALA A 108 11.72 -0.53 9.70
N ASP A 109 13.05 -0.68 9.60
CA ASP A 109 14.00 0.42 9.46
C ASP A 109 13.71 1.27 8.20
N VAL A 110 13.52 0.62 7.04
CA VAL A 110 13.15 1.32 5.81
C VAL A 110 11.85 2.10 5.97
N LEU A 111 10.80 1.45 6.48
CA LEU A 111 9.48 2.06 6.63
C LEU A 111 9.48 3.17 7.68
N SER A 112 10.19 3.03 8.80
CA SER A 112 10.32 4.07 9.82
C SER A 112 10.93 5.34 9.23
N ASN A 113 12.05 5.20 8.49
CA ASN A 113 12.71 6.33 7.83
C ASN A 113 11.83 7.03 6.78
N ILE A 114 10.98 6.28 6.06
CA ILE A 114 10.05 6.87 5.09
C ILE A 114 8.87 7.51 5.82
N SER A 115 8.40 6.89 6.91
CA SER A 115 7.27 7.36 7.71
C SER A 115 7.50 8.71 8.35
N GLU A 116 8.75 9.09 8.69
CA GLU A 116 9.09 10.45 9.14
C GLU A 116 8.64 11.49 8.12
N LYS A 117 8.99 11.28 6.84
CA LYS A 117 8.61 12.18 5.75
C LYS A 117 7.12 12.12 5.45
N ALA A 118 6.52 10.92 5.54
CA ALA A 118 5.10 10.72 5.33
C ALA A 118 4.27 11.46 6.38
N GLN A 119 4.66 11.40 7.64
CA GLN A 119 4.02 12.15 8.74
C GLN A 119 4.13 13.67 8.54
N GLU A 120 5.30 14.16 8.12
CA GLU A 120 5.54 15.58 7.82
C GLU A 120 4.57 16.11 6.75
N LEU A 121 4.32 15.31 5.71
CA LEU A 121 3.51 15.72 4.56
C LEU A 121 2.04 15.24 4.62
N GLY A 122 1.63 14.58 5.70
CA GLY A 122 0.28 14.09 5.89
C GLY A 122 -0.10 12.95 4.93
N VAL A 123 0.87 12.10 4.57
CA VAL A 123 0.68 10.90 3.76
C VAL A 123 0.77 9.67 4.66
N THR A 124 -0.04 8.65 4.40
CA THR A 124 -0.01 7.37 5.10
C THR A 124 0.57 6.28 4.21
N ILE A 125 1.57 5.56 4.70
CA ILE A 125 2.08 4.34 4.07
C ILE A 125 1.14 3.21 4.50
N ALA A 126 0.39 2.66 3.57
CA ALA A 126 -0.56 1.57 3.79
C ALA A 126 0.07 0.24 3.35
N MET A 127 0.55 -0.53 4.34
CA MET A 127 1.20 -1.82 4.09
C MET A 127 0.18 -2.87 3.73
N GLU A 128 0.38 -3.53 2.60
CA GLU A 128 -0.51 -4.54 2.07
C GLU A 128 0.01 -5.96 2.35
N PRO A 129 -0.75 -6.82 3.08
CA PRO A 129 -0.52 -8.26 3.06
C PRO A 129 -0.87 -8.83 1.69
N LEU A 130 -0.09 -9.80 1.21
CA LEU A 130 -0.27 -10.43 -0.10
C LEU A 130 -0.36 -11.95 0.02
N ALA A 131 -1.04 -12.58 -0.94
CA ALA A 131 -1.18 -14.03 -0.98
C ALA A 131 0.19 -14.75 -1.00
N LYS A 132 0.25 -15.94 -0.38
CA LYS A 132 1.49 -16.75 -0.29
C LYS A 132 2.09 -17.11 -1.65
N LYS A 133 1.27 -17.15 -2.70
CA LYS A 133 1.72 -17.39 -4.07
C LYS A 133 2.46 -16.20 -4.69
N GLU A 134 2.29 -14.99 -4.12
CA GLU A 134 2.86 -13.75 -4.65
C GLU A 134 4.16 -13.38 -3.95
N THR A 135 4.24 -13.63 -2.63
CA THR A 135 5.42 -13.29 -1.82
C THR A 135 5.54 -14.25 -0.62
N ASN A 136 6.74 -14.32 -0.05
CA ASN A 136 6.99 -15.07 1.19
C ASN A 136 7.07 -14.18 2.44
N PHE A 137 6.65 -12.91 2.35
CA PHE A 137 6.72 -11.97 3.47
C PHE A 137 5.47 -11.10 3.56
N LEU A 138 4.86 -11.01 4.75
CA LEU A 138 3.60 -10.33 5.05
C LEU A 138 2.43 -10.96 4.28
N ASN A 139 2.06 -12.16 4.71
CA ASN A 139 1.00 -12.93 4.06
C ASN A 139 -0.34 -12.91 4.84
N SER A 140 -0.44 -12.12 5.90
CA SER A 140 -1.67 -11.89 6.65
C SER A 140 -1.73 -10.49 7.24
N ALA A 141 -2.94 -10.03 7.55
CA ALA A 141 -3.16 -8.77 8.24
C ALA A 141 -2.44 -8.77 9.60
N GLU A 142 -2.46 -9.89 10.34
CA GLU A 142 -1.78 -10.03 11.63
C GLU A 142 -0.26 -9.87 11.52
N GLU A 143 0.38 -10.56 10.56
CA GLU A 143 1.83 -10.43 10.31
C GLU A 143 2.21 -9.00 9.92
N THR A 144 1.35 -8.32 9.17
CA THR A 144 1.55 -6.94 8.72
C THR A 144 1.39 -5.96 9.89
N ILE A 145 0.39 -6.15 10.74
CA ILE A 145 0.21 -5.36 11.98
C ILE A 145 1.42 -5.49 12.91
N ASP A 146 2.02 -6.67 13.00
CA ASP A 146 3.24 -6.87 13.77
C ASP A 146 4.45 -6.11 13.22
N LEU A 147 4.53 -5.92 11.90
CA LEU A 147 5.53 -5.03 11.30
C LEU A 147 5.20 -3.56 11.58
N ILE A 148 3.93 -3.15 11.44
CA ILE A 148 3.47 -1.78 11.72
C ILE A 148 3.80 -1.38 13.17
N LYS A 149 3.57 -2.27 14.14
CA LYS A 149 3.95 -2.04 15.54
C LYS A 149 5.46 -1.87 15.72
N LEU A 150 6.27 -2.58 14.94
CA LEU A 150 7.73 -2.46 14.98
C LEU A 150 8.22 -1.16 14.34
N VAL A 151 7.53 -0.65 13.32
CA VAL A 151 7.79 0.67 12.70
C VAL A 151 7.48 1.80 13.68
N ASP A 152 6.47 1.63 14.52
CA ASP A 152 6.05 2.57 15.58
C ASP A 152 5.83 4.00 15.06
N SER A 153 5.10 4.13 13.95
CA SER A 153 4.76 5.42 13.35
C SER A 153 3.28 5.50 13.00
N PRO A 154 2.58 6.61 13.34
CA PRO A 154 1.19 6.79 12.94
C PRO A 154 1.01 6.92 11.42
N ALA A 155 2.08 7.22 10.68
CA ALA A 155 2.07 7.29 9.23
C ALA A 155 2.30 5.92 8.55
N CYS A 156 2.46 4.82 9.30
CA CYS A 156 2.54 3.46 8.77
C CYS A 156 1.36 2.66 9.28
N GLN A 157 0.44 2.30 8.40
CA GLN A 157 -0.83 1.67 8.70
C GLN A 157 -1.09 0.47 7.78
N LEU A 158 -2.22 -0.20 7.95
CA LEU A 158 -2.62 -1.39 7.21
C LEU A 158 -3.45 -1.03 5.97
N HIS A 159 -3.14 -1.65 4.85
CA HIS A 159 -4.02 -1.79 3.70
C HIS A 159 -4.67 -3.18 3.71
N LEU A 160 -5.95 -3.26 3.39
CA LEU A 160 -6.64 -4.52 3.19
C LEU A 160 -7.13 -4.64 1.75
N ASP A 161 -6.85 -5.77 1.12
CA ASP A 161 -7.26 -6.13 -0.23
C ASP A 161 -8.10 -7.41 -0.20
N VAL A 162 -9.26 -7.41 -0.85
CA VAL A 162 -10.21 -8.53 -0.81
C VAL A 162 -9.62 -9.80 -1.41
N LYS A 163 -8.92 -9.71 -2.53
CA LYS A 163 -8.24 -10.86 -3.16
C LYS A 163 -7.17 -11.45 -2.23
N ALA A 164 -6.39 -10.60 -1.59
CA ALA A 164 -5.34 -11.03 -0.67
C ALA A 164 -5.93 -11.67 0.59
N MET A 165 -6.94 -11.06 1.20
CA MET A 165 -7.65 -11.62 2.36
C MET A 165 -8.34 -12.96 2.05
N SER A 166 -8.74 -13.21 0.80
CA SER A 166 -9.35 -14.48 0.39
C SER A 166 -8.38 -15.68 0.51
N ASP A 167 -7.08 -15.45 0.64
CA ASP A 167 -6.04 -16.47 0.83
C ASP A 167 -5.70 -16.70 2.33
N GLU A 168 -6.27 -15.89 3.24
CA GLU A 168 -6.08 -16.03 4.67
C GLU A 168 -7.01 -17.08 5.29
N THR A 169 -6.69 -17.53 6.51
CA THR A 169 -7.47 -18.54 7.23
C THR A 169 -8.74 -18.00 7.89
N LYS A 170 -8.72 -16.74 8.29
CA LYS A 170 -9.87 -16.02 8.85
C LYS A 170 -10.79 -15.55 7.71
N SER A 171 -12.06 -15.39 8.00
CA SER A 171 -12.99 -14.75 7.06
C SER A 171 -12.66 -13.25 6.91
N ILE A 172 -12.93 -12.70 5.73
CA ILE A 172 -12.69 -11.27 5.45
C ILE A 172 -13.38 -10.35 6.49
N PRO A 173 -14.66 -10.57 6.89
CA PRO A 173 -15.29 -9.78 7.94
C PRO A 173 -14.59 -9.86 9.31
N GLU A 174 -14.01 -11.00 9.67
CA GLU A 174 -13.23 -11.15 10.91
C GLU A 174 -11.92 -10.37 10.82
N ILE A 175 -11.20 -10.48 9.69
CA ILE A 175 -9.96 -9.72 9.45
C ILE A 175 -10.22 -8.22 9.58
N ILE A 176 -11.27 -7.70 8.96
CA ILE A 176 -11.65 -6.28 9.02
C ILE A 176 -11.88 -5.84 10.47
N LYS A 177 -12.68 -6.60 11.23
CA LYS A 177 -13.00 -6.26 12.62
C LYS A 177 -11.78 -6.34 13.54
N ASP A 178 -10.98 -7.39 13.41
CA ASP A 178 -9.77 -7.58 14.22
C ASP A 178 -8.72 -6.49 13.95
N SER A 179 -8.70 -5.96 12.73
CA SER A 179 -7.70 -4.99 12.27
C SER A 179 -8.18 -3.52 12.34
N HIS A 180 -9.38 -3.24 12.84
CA HIS A 180 -10.07 -1.95 12.72
C HIS A 180 -9.22 -0.74 13.10
N ASN A 181 -8.36 -0.84 14.12
CA ASN A 181 -7.52 0.27 14.59
C ASN A 181 -6.34 0.60 13.66
N TYR A 182 -6.06 -0.24 12.67
CA TYR A 182 -4.89 -0.13 11.80
C TYR A 182 -5.25 0.18 10.35
N ILE A 183 -6.51 0.03 9.93
CA ILE A 183 -6.90 0.13 8.53
C ILE A 183 -6.83 1.58 8.04
N ALA A 184 -5.91 1.85 7.11
CA ALA A 184 -5.80 3.13 6.43
C ALA A 184 -6.50 3.13 5.08
N HIS A 185 -6.51 2.01 4.36
CA HIS A 185 -7.02 1.93 3.00
C HIS A 185 -7.58 0.53 2.69
N PHE A 186 -8.46 0.46 1.69
CA PHE A 186 -9.16 -0.77 1.32
C PHE A 186 -9.31 -0.91 -0.19
N HIS A 187 -8.86 -2.05 -0.75
CA HIS A 187 -9.13 -2.41 -2.13
C HIS A 187 -10.25 -3.45 -2.24
N ALA A 188 -11.18 -3.19 -3.15
CA ALA A 188 -12.26 -4.09 -3.52
C ALA A 188 -12.00 -4.67 -4.91
N ASN A 189 -11.87 -5.98 -4.98
CA ASN A 189 -11.64 -6.77 -6.18
C ASN A 189 -12.10 -8.21 -5.95
N ASP A 190 -12.03 -9.03 -6.97
CA ASP A 190 -12.29 -10.46 -6.83
C ASP A 190 -11.02 -11.29 -7.13
N PRO A 191 -10.84 -12.49 -6.56
CA PRO A 191 -9.73 -13.39 -6.87
C PRO A 191 -9.58 -13.75 -8.36
N ASN A 192 -10.60 -13.51 -9.17
CA ASN A 192 -10.59 -13.67 -10.62
C ASN A 192 -9.91 -12.50 -11.37
N LEU A 193 -9.31 -11.54 -10.62
CA LEU A 193 -8.64 -10.34 -11.15
C LEU A 193 -9.59 -9.40 -11.92
N ARG A 194 -10.82 -9.31 -11.47
CA ARG A 194 -11.85 -8.40 -12.03
C ARG A 194 -12.50 -7.60 -10.91
N GLY A 195 -13.35 -6.67 -11.31
CA GLY A 195 -14.06 -5.80 -10.39
C GLY A 195 -14.93 -6.55 -9.37
N PRO A 196 -15.22 -5.91 -8.23
CA PRO A 196 -15.95 -6.49 -7.12
C PRO A 196 -17.33 -7.02 -7.54
N GLY A 197 -17.69 -8.23 -7.08
CA GLY A 197 -18.96 -8.89 -7.39
C GLY A 197 -19.00 -9.59 -8.74
N THR A 198 -17.87 -9.76 -9.42
CA THR A 198 -17.78 -10.50 -10.70
C THR A 198 -17.37 -11.96 -10.50
N GLY A 199 -16.95 -12.33 -9.29
CA GLY A 199 -16.57 -13.67 -8.88
C GLY A 199 -17.48 -14.22 -7.76
N ASP A 200 -16.88 -15.02 -6.89
CA ASP A 200 -17.61 -15.74 -5.83
C ASP A 200 -17.61 -14.98 -4.48
N VAL A 201 -16.96 -13.82 -4.40
CA VAL A 201 -16.88 -13.03 -3.16
C VAL A 201 -18.26 -12.44 -2.84
N LYS A 202 -18.73 -12.71 -1.61
CA LYS A 202 -19.96 -12.12 -1.08
C LYS A 202 -19.63 -10.80 -0.41
N TYR A 203 -20.04 -9.70 -1.02
CA TYR A 203 -19.72 -8.36 -0.56
C TYR A 203 -20.58 -7.86 0.61
N GLU A 204 -21.83 -8.38 0.77
CA GLU A 204 -22.70 -7.94 1.87
C GLU A 204 -22.02 -8.08 3.25
N PRO A 205 -21.43 -9.22 3.64
CA PRO A 205 -20.76 -9.34 4.94
C PRO A 205 -19.52 -8.43 5.06
N ILE A 206 -18.82 -8.13 3.95
CA ILE A 206 -17.68 -7.23 3.92
C ILE A 206 -18.13 -5.80 4.20
N VAL A 207 -19.18 -5.35 3.50
CA VAL A 207 -19.76 -4.01 3.68
C VAL A 207 -20.29 -3.85 5.10
N ASP A 208 -20.95 -4.86 5.65
CA ASP A 208 -21.45 -4.84 7.03
C ASP A 208 -20.30 -4.77 8.06
N ALA A 209 -19.19 -5.46 7.79
CA ALA A 209 -17.99 -5.37 8.63
C ALA A 209 -17.38 -3.96 8.58
N LEU A 210 -17.21 -3.38 7.38
CA LEU A 210 -16.70 -2.01 7.22
C LEU A 210 -17.60 -0.99 7.90
N ARG A 211 -18.93 -1.12 7.77
CA ARG A 211 -19.89 -0.27 8.49
C ARG A 211 -19.80 -0.42 10.01
N SER A 212 -19.61 -1.65 10.50
CA SER A 212 -19.53 -1.93 11.95
C SER A 212 -18.31 -1.32 12.64
N ILE A 213 -17.27 -1.02 11.87
CA ILE A 213 -16.06 -0.32 12.34
C ILE A 213 -16.03 1.17 11.96
N GLU A 214 -17.15 1.68 11.43
CA GLU A 214 -17.31 3.08 11.00
C GLU A 214 -16.24 3.51 9.99
N TYR A 215 -15.88 2.60 9.04
CA TYR A 215 -14.91 2.92 7.99
C TYR A 215 -15.46 4.00 7.05
N ASP A 216 -14.83 5.18 7.06
CA ASP A 216 -15.25 6.40 6.36
C ASP A 216 -14.30 6.86 5.23
N LYS A 217 -13.31 6.01 4.90
CA LYS A 217 -12.28 6.31 3.89
C LYS A 217 -12.66 5.73 2.52
N TYR A 218 -11.82 5.97 1.52
CA TYR A 218 -11.99 5.43 0.19
C TYR A 218 -11.99 3.90 0.18
N ILE A 219 -12.85 3.34 -0.67
CA ILE A 219 -12.80 1.95 -1.12
C ILE A 219 -12.46 2.01 -2.60
N SER A 220 -11.27 1.59 -2.96
CA SER A 220 -10.80 1.63 -4.34
C SER A 220 -11.00 0.29 -5.04
N VAL A 221 -11.28 0.35 -6.33
CA VAL A 221 -11.35 -0.84 -7.18
C VAL A 221 -10.02 -1.01 -7.88
N GLU A 222 -9.31 -2.11 -7.57
CA GLU A 222 -8.06 -2.49 -8.24
C GLU A 222 -8.28 -3.77 -9.05
N VAL A 223 -8.00 -3.73 -10.36
CA VAL A 223 -8.24 -4.84 -11.30
C VAL A 223 -7.13 -4.95 -12.34
#